data_54191dd15bda596696adfd8565350326
#
_entry.id   54191dd15bda596696adfd8565350326
#
_cell.length_a   1.000
_cell.length_b   1.000
_cell.length_c   1.000
_cell.angle_alpha   90.00
_cell.angle_beta   90.00
_cell.angle_gamma   90.00
#
_symmetry.space_group_name_H-M   'P 1'
#
loop_
_entity.id
_entity.type
_entity.pdbx_description
1 polymer ?
#
loop_
_entity_poly.entity_id
_entity_poly.type
_entity_poly.pdbx_seq_one_letter_code
_entity_poly.pdbx_strand_id
1 'polypeptide(L)'
;LSQAVLATCPAGNSQHECEAVRIQPLVTPEQKKDALTQLQKFQQALSAKNATKLKTFLKFPYDTYFGFLAEIELPESEPFTEALFDRHSETIMRRLHNVTKFTIHPGTQWIDDYLSHSLTPAEQKRKYYPLNDGRFYYEEKGERHYVTGICELAMSGNISDDGITLNIGSQANEQIPPAVCDGTTILEFGMINGQLKLLRVSFAG
;
A
#
# COMPACT_ATOMS: atom_id res chain seq x y z
N LEU A 1 -20.65 7.01 21.40
CA LEU A 1 -20.10 6.73 20.07
C LEU A 1 -18.98 7.71 19.80
N SER A 2 -17.71 7.29 20.10
CA SER A 2 -16.54 8.11 19.89
C SER A 2 -16.24 8.24 18.39
N GLN A 3 -16.36 9.46 17.88
CA GLN A 3 -15.86 9.81 16.54
C GLN A 3 -14.35 10.00 16.65
N ALA A 4 -13.58 9.26 15.87
CA ALA A 4 -12.14 9.49 15.76
C ALA A 4 -11.89 10.84 15.09
N VAL A 5 -11.24 11.74 15.81
CA VAL A 5 -10.79 13.04 15.30
C VAL A 5 -9.30 12.93 15.04
N LEU A 6 -8.90 12.91 13.78
CA LEU A 6 -7.49 13.07 13.42
C LEU A 6 -7.18 14.57 13.32
N ALA A 7 -6.47 15.09 14.31
CA ALA A 7 -5.88 16.42 14.23
C ALA A 7 -4.50 16.30 13.57
N THR A 8 -4.37 16.67 12.31
CA THR A 8 -3.07 16.86 11.65
C THR A 8 -2.73 18.33 11.69
N CYS A 9 -2.06 18.76 12.76
CA CYS A 9 -1.47 20.08 12.82
C CYS A 9 0.04 19.98 12.57
N PRO A 10 0.61 20.72 11.62
CA PRO A 10 2.05 20.86 11.52
C PRO A 10 2.57 21.64 12.74
N ALA A 11 3.67 21.17 13.34
CA ALA A 11 4.37 21.89 14.40
C ALA A 11 5.06 23.13 13.80
N GLY A 12 4.54 24.32 14.05
CA GLY A 12 5.15 25.57 13.64
C GLY A 12 4.17 26.73 13.61
N ASN A 13 4.21 27.56 14.64
CA ASN A 13 3.63 28.89 14.84
C ASN A 13 2.79 29.48 13.70
N SER A 14 1.48 29.36 13.83
CA SER A 14 0.49 30.45 13.69
C SER A 14 -0.89 29.87 14.00
N GLN A 15 -1.73 30.64 14.66
CA GLN A 15 -3.12 30.33 14.99
C GLN A 15 -3.97 30.21 13.69
N HIS A 16 -3.72 29.18 12.89
CA HIS A 16 -4.72 28.69 11.96
C HIS A 16 -5.44 27.55 12.67
N GLU A 17 -6.71 27.72 12.90
CA GLU A 17 -7.62 26.70 13.43
C GLU A 17 -7.36 25.42 12.65
N CYS A 18 -6.82 24.39 13.35
CA CYS A 18 -6.75 23.06 12.81
C CYS A 18 -8.19 22.61 12.60
N GLU A 19 -8.65 22.61 11.37
CA GLU A 19 -9.98 22.12 11.04
C GLU A 19 -10.01 20.62 11.36
N ALA A 20 -10.71 20.27 12.43
CA ALA A 20 -10.88 18.88 12.85
C ALA A 20 -11.65 18.14 11.75
N VAL A 21 -10.93 17.37 10.95
CA VAL A 21 -11.54 16.59 9.89
C VAL A 21 -12.28 15.41 10.50
N ARG A 22 -13.59 15.37 10.31
CA ARG A 22 -14.42 14.25 10.76
C ARG A 22 -14.37 13.12 9.76
N ILE A 23 -13.82 12.00 10.19
CA ILE A 23 -13.89 10.74 9.44
C ILE A 23 -15.27 10.14 9.69
N GLN A 24 -15.99 9.83 8.62
CA GLN A 24 -17.30 9.19 8.68
C GLN A 24 -17.13 7.71 8.99
N PRO A 25 -17.79 7.16 10.03
CA PRO A 25 -17.74 5.73 10.31
C PRO A 25 -18.47 4.93 9.21
N LEU A 26 -17.96 3.72 8.95
CA LEU A 26 -18.52 2.77 7.97
C LEU A 26 -19.30 1.67 8.71
N VAL A 27 -20.43 2.01 9.31
CA VAL A 27 -21.18 1.07 10.17
C VAL A 27 -22.21 0.23 9.42
N THR A 28 -22.67 0.69 8.25
CA THR A 28 -23.65 -0.06 7.44
C THR A 28 -23.00 -0.78 6.28
N PRO A 29 -23.60 -1.89 5.77
CA PRO A 29 -23.13 -2.56 4.57
C PRO A 29 -23.06 -1.64 3.35
N GLU A 30 -24.00 -0.71 3.20
CA GLU A 30 -24.05 0.26 2.11
C GLU A 30 -22.87 1.24 2.18
N GLN A 31 -22.51 1.71 3.36
CA GLN A 31 -21.36 2.58 3.57
C GLN A 31 -20.06 1.85 3.24
N LYS A 32 -19.90 0.60 3.66
CA LYS A 32 -18.74 -0.24 3.34
C LYS A 32 -18.67 -0.53 1.84
N LYS A 33 -19.80 -0.85 1.21
CA LYS A 33 -19.90 -1.05 -0.24
C LYS A 33 -19.49 0.20 -1.00
N ASP A 34 -19.95 1.38 -0.60
CA ASP A 34 -19.57 2.65 -1.24
C ASP A 34 -18.07 2.91 -1.10
N ALA A 35 -17.50 2.75 0.10
CA ALA A 35 -16.07 2.93 0.33
C ALA A 35 -15.22 1.99 -0.56
N LEU A 36 -15.58 0.72 -0.68
CA LEU A 36 -14.89 -0.25 -1.53
C LEU A 36 -15.07 0.06 -3.03
N THR A 37 -16.25 0.55 -3.42
CA THR A 37 -16.48 1.01 -4.81
C THR A 37 -15.59 2.21 -5.15
N GLN A 38 -15.41 3.13 -4.20
CA GLN A 38 -14.50 4.25 -4.37
C GLN A 38 -13.02 3.79 -4.40
N LEU A 39 -12.65 2.77 -3.62
CA LEU A 39 -11.31 2.17 -3.69
C LEU A 39 -11.04 1.55 -5.07
N GLN A 40 -12.02 0.94 -5.71
CA GLN A 40 -11.90 0.50 -7.11
C GLN A 40 -11.66 1.68 -8.07
N LYS A 41 -12.29 2.84 -7.84
CA LYS A 41 -12.02 4.06 -8.64
C LYS A 41 -10.60 4.60 -8.40
N PHE A 42 -10.08 4.47 -7.18
CA PHE A 42 -8.68 4.76 -6.86
C PHE A 42 -7.74 3.84 -7.66
N GLN A 43 -8.00 2.53 -7.71
CA GLN A 43 -7.25 1.59 -8.55
C GLN A 43 -7.31 1.98 -10.04
N GLN A 44 -8.47 2.39 -10.53
CA GLN A 44 -8.64 2.84 -11.93
C GLN A 44 -7.81 4.09 -12.23
N ALA A 45 -7.75 5.04 -11.30
CA ALA A 45 -6.91 6.24 -11.44
C ALA A 45 -5.42 5.88 -11.53
N LEU A 46 -4.96 4.93 -10.71
CA LEU A 46 -3.59 4.40 -10.77
C LEU A 46 -3.30 3.69 -12.09
N SER A 47 -4.18 2.80 -12.53
CA SER A 47 -4.02 2.06 -13.79
C SER A 47 -4.01 2.97 -15.01
N ALA A 48 -4.82 4.02 -14.99
CA ALA A 48 -4.88 5.03 -16.05
C ALA A 48 -3.76 6.07 -15.96
N LYS A 49 -2.91 6.01 -14.93
CA LYS A 49 -1.88 7.03 -14.62
C LYS A 49 -2.46 8.46 -14.60
N ASN A 50 -3.67 8.60 -14.07
CA ASN A 50 -4.38 9.87 -14.01
C ASN A 50 -4.14 10.56 -12.67
N ALA A 51 -3.11 11.40 -12.60
CA ALA A 51 -2.71 12.14 -11.42
C ALA A 51 -3.82 13.06 -10.90
N THR A 52 -4.54 13.75 -11.79
CA THR A 52 -5.65 14.64 -11.43
C THR A 52 -6.76 13.88 -10.72
N LYS A 53 -7.12 12.71 -11.25
CA LYS A 53 -8.16 11.86 -10.64
C LYS A 53 -7.68 11.22 -9.34
N LEU A 54 -6.42 10.79 -9.29
CA LEU A 54 -5.82 10.26 -8.07
C LEU A 54 -5.83 11.29 -6.94
N LYS A 55 -5.54 12.56 -7.27
CA LYS A 55 -5.51 13.67 -6.30
C LYS A 55 -6.84 13.87 -5.57
N THR A 56 -7.98 13.51 -6.17
CA THR A 56 -9.29 13.59 -5.52
C THR A 56 -9.42 12.63 -4.31
N PHE A 57 -8.59 11.59 -4.26
CA PHE A 57 -8.51 10.63 -3.15
C PHE A 57 -7.46 10.99 -2.11
N LEU A 58 -6.73 12.09 -2.30
CA LEU A 58 -5.67 12.52 -1.39
C LEU A 58 -6.17 13.66 -0.50
N LYS A 59 -5.56 13.77 0.68
CA LYS A 59 -5.85 14.81 1.66
C LYS A 59 -4.57 15.47 2.13
N PHE A 60 -4.15 16.50 1.44
CA PHE A 60 -2.97 17.28 1.80
C PHE A 60 -3.23 18.23 2.98
N PRO A 61 -2.20 18.56 3.77
CA PRO A 61 -0.84 18.01 3.71
C PRO A 61 -0.74 16.62 4.40
N TYR A 62 0.25 15.85 4.00
CA TYR A 62 0.65 14.62 4.71
C TYR A 62 1.86 14.87 5.59
N ASP A 63 2.17 13.91 6.46
CA ASP A 63 3.42 13.87 7.20
C ASP A 63 4.61 13.56 6.26
N THR A 64 5.82 13.58 6.81
CA THR A 64 7.07 13.36 6.06
C THR A 64 7.18 11.95 5.48
N TYR A 65 6.49 10.95 6.08
CA TYR A 65 6.52 9.58 5.59
C TYR A 65 5.92 9.42 4.19
N PHE A 66 4.98 10.28 3.81
CA PHE A 66 4.45 10.29 2.44
C PHE A 66 5.53 10.61 1.40
N GLY A 67 6.59 11.32 1.79
CA GLY A 67 7.75 11.62 0.95
C GLY A 67 8.45 10.39 0.42
N PHE A 68 8.44 9.27 1.15
CA PHE A 68 9.02 8.00 0.67
C PHE A 68 8.33 7.45 -0.58
N LEU A 69 7.05 7.74 -0.76
CA LEU A 69 6.36 7.39 -2.02
C LEU A 69 6.88 8.21 -3.21
N ALA A 70 7.38 9.40 -2.95
CA ALA A 70 7.97 10.29 -3.95
C ALA A 70 9.48 10.07 -4.12
N GLU A 71 10.08 9.15 -3.35
CA GLU A 71 11.54 8.91 -3.29
C GLU A 71 12.32 10.16 -2.87
N ILE A 72 11.72 10.98 -2.00
CA ILE A 72 12.35 12.18 -1.41
C ILE A 72 12.37 12.08 0.11
N GLU A 73 13.43 12.61 0.70
CA GLU A 73 13.51 12.81 2.14
C GLU A 73 13.09 14.23 2.48
N LEU A 74 12.17 14.35 3.41
CA LEU A 74 11.74 15.64 3.95
C LEU A 74 12.20 15.75 5.42
N PRO A 75 12.60 16.96 5.85
CA PRO A 75 12.79 17.21 7.28
C PRO A 75 11.53 16.90 8.07
N GLU A 76 11.68 16.41 9.32
CA GLU A 76 10.54 16.02 10.17
C GLU A 76 9.48 17.13 10.36
N SER A 77 9.89 18.38 10.24
CA SER A 77 9.01 19.55 10.37
C SER A 77 8.31 19.98 9.07
N GLU A 78 8.66 19.38 7.94
CA GLU A 78 8.10 19.77 6.65
C GLU A 78 7.01 18.79 6.20
N PRO A 79 5.78 19.28 5.98
CA PRO A 79 4.70 18.43 5.47
C PRO A 79 4.89 18.13 3.98
N PHE A 80 4.37 16.99 3.54
CA PHE A 80 4.23 16.68 2.12
C PHE A 80 3.00 17.39 1.55
N THR A 81 3.23 18.37 0.67
CA THR A 81 2.20 19.25 0.12
C THR A 81 1.65 18.77 -1.23
N GLU A 82 0.52 19.35 -1.65
CA GLU A 82 -0.05 19.11 -2.98
C GLU A 82 0.94 19.52 -4.09
N ALA A 83 1.70 20.60 -3.90
CA ALA A 83 2.72 21.03 -4.87
C ALA A 83 3.85 20.00 -5.04
N LEU A 84 4.23 19.31 -3.96
CA LEU A 84 5.19 18.20 -4.02
C LEU A 84 4.58 16.99 -4.77
N PHE A 85 3.30 16.71 -4.54
CA PHE A 85 2.61 15.67 -5.30
C PHE A 85 2.62 15.97 -6.79
N ASP A 86 2.31 17.19 -7.20
CA ASP A 86 2.28 17.58 -8.62
C ASP A 86 3.66 17.41 -9.30
N ARG A 87 4.75 17.62 -8.55
CA ARG A 87 6.13 17.40 -9.07
C ARG A 87 6.50 15.93 -9.15
N HIS A 88 5.99 15.08 -8.27
CA HIS A 88 6.43 13.70 -8.09
C HIS A 88 5.31 12.69 -8.37
N SER A 89 4.22 13.08 -9.00
CA SER A 89 3.03 12.25 -9.19
C SER A 89 3.33 10.95 -9.93
N GLU A 90 4.20 10.96 -10.92
CA GLU A 90 4.58 9.76 -11.66
C GLU A 90 5.27 8.73 -10.76
N THR A 91 6.23 9.16 -9.94
CA THR A 91 6.93 8.30 -8.99
C THR A 91 5.97 7.75 -7.94
N ILE A 92 5.08 8.58 -7.40
CA ILE A 92 4.09 8.18 -6.41
C ILE A 92 3.13 7.15 -7.01
N MET A 93 2.60 7.37 -8.20
CA MET A 93 1.71 6.42 -8.88
C MET A 93 2.40 5.10 -9.16
N ARG A 94 3.68 5.11 -9.54
CA ARG A 94 4.48 3.91 -9.71
C ARG A 94 4.63 3.14 -8.39
N ARG A 95 4.91 3.81 -7.30
CA ARG A 95 5.04 3.22 -5.96
C ARG A 95 3.72 2.65 -5.44
N LEU A 96 2.61 3.29 -5.76
CA LEU A 96 1.27 2.82 -5.38
C LEU A 96 0.70 1.77 -6.34
N HIS A 97 1.40 1.44 -7.44
CA HIS A 97 0.84 0.59 -8.50
C HIS A 97 0.37 -0.79 -8.01
N ASN A 98 1.02 -1.35 -7.00
CA ASN A 98 0.62 -2.64 -6.43
C ASN A 98 -0.82 -2.64 -5.88
N VAL A 99 -1.38 -1.49 -5.52
CA VAL A 99 -2.79 -1.37 -5.12
C VAL A 99 -3.73 -1.90 -6.20
N THR A 100 -3.36 -1.80 -7.48
CA THR A 100 -4.17 -2.30 -8.60
C THR A 100 -4.30 -3.82 -8.63
N LYS A 101 -3.47 -4.54 -7.87
CA LYS A 101 -3.49 -6.01 -7.79
C LYS A 101 -4.51 -6.56 -6.80
N PHE A 102 -5.09 -5.73 -5.93
CA PHE A 102 -6.15 -6.16 -5.04
C PHE A 102 -7.42 -6.49 -5.82
N THR A 103 -8.04 -7.62 -5.49
CA THR A 103 -9.40 -7.94 -5.92
C THR A 103 -10.37 -7.50 -4.82
N ILE A 104 -11.25 -6.58 -5.16
CA ILE A 104 -12.16 -5.93 -4.24
C ILE A 104 -13.57 -6.35 -4.56
N HIS A 105 -14.33 -6.77 -3.54
CA HIS A 105 -15.71 -7.25 -3.64
C HIS A 105 -16.65 -6.32 -2.84
N PRO A 106 -17.13 -5.21 -3.44
CA PRO A 106 -17.99 -4.27 -2.72
C PRO A 106 -19.29 -4.90 -2.19
N GLY A 107 -19.87 -5.84 -2.94
CA GLY A 107 -21.14 -6.48 -2.58
C GLY A 107 -21.05 -7.35 -1.33
N THR A 108 -19.90 -7.99 -1.07
CA THR A 108 -19.63 -8.83 0.11
C THR A 108 -18.77 -8.14 1.15
N GLN A 109 -18.40 -6.87 0.93
CA GLN A 109 -17.51 -6.07 1.76
C GLN A 109 -16.20 -6.78 2.08
N TRP A 110 -15.55 -7.30 1.04
CA TRP A 110 -14.34 -8.12 1.16
C TRP A 110 -13.23 -7.63 0.22
N ILE A 111 -11.99 -7.80 0.65
CA ILE A 111 -10.78 -7.61 -0.15
C ILE A 111 -9.98 -8.90 -0.07
N ASP A 112 -9.65 -9.50 -1.22
CA ASP A 112 -8.86 -10.72 -1.26
C ASP A 112 -7.41 -10.44 -0.88
N ASP A 113 -6.81 -11.38 -0.14
CA ASP A 113 -5.36 -11.44 0.01
C ASP A 113 -4.71 -11.75 -1.34
N TYR A 114 -3.50 -11.25 -1.53
CA TYR A 114 -2.72 -11.48 -2.74
C TYR A 114 -1.33 -11.99 -2.37
N LEU A 115 -0.91 -13.06 -3.02
CA LEU A 115 0.46 -13.59 -2.95
C LEU A 115 0.97 -13.78 -4.39
N SER A 116 2.09 -13.15 -4.72
CA SER A 116 2.73 -13.42 -6.01
C SER A 116 3.32 -14.83 -6.04
N HIS A 117 3.43 -15.39 -7.24
CA HIS A 117 4.09 -16.66 -7.49
C HIS A 117 5.22 -16.42 -8.50
N SER A 118 6.42 -16.12 -7.98
CA SER A 118 7.58 -15.77 -8.82
C SER A 118 8.17 -16.98 -9.52
N LEU A 119 7.96 -18.20 -8.99
CA LEU A 119 8.35 -19.44 -9.64
C LEU A 119 7.24 -19.92 -10.58
N THR A 120 7.61 -20.29 -11.79
CA THR A 120 6.70 -20.95 -12.74
C THR A 120 6.27 -22.33 -12.21
N PRO A 121 5.18 -22.93 -12.71
CA PRO A 121 4.77 -24.28 -12.30
C PRO A 121 5.86 -25.34 -12.52
N ALA A 122 6.69 -25.21 -13.53
CA ALA A 122 7.83 -26.09 -13.77
C ALA A 122 8.95 -25.88 -12.73
N GLU A 123 9.25 -24.63 -12.39
CA GLU A 123 10.23 -24.27 -11.37
C GLU A 123 9.77 -24.70 -9.96
N GLN A 124 8.49 -24.62 -9.64
CA GLN A 124 7.94 -25.09 -8.37
C GLN A 124 8.10 -26.60 -8.15
N LYS A 125 8.23 -27.38 -9.24
CA LYS A 125 8.45 -28.84 -9.18
C LYS A 125 9.92 -29.23 -9.01
N ARG A 126 10.84 -28.26 -9.16
CA ARG A 126 12.27 -28.51 -8.99
C ARG A 126 12.61 -28.75 -7.52
N LYS A 127 13.65 -29.53 -7.30
CA LYS A 127 14.27 -29.67 -5.97
C LYS A 127 15.41 -28.67 -5.87
N TYR A 128 15.32 -27.79 -4.87
CA TYR A 128 16.33 -26.78 -4.59
C TYR A 128 17.15 -27.21 -3.38
N TYR A 129 18.45 -26.97 -3.47
CA TYR A 129 19.42 -27.30 -2.41
C TYR A 129 20.04 -26.01 -1.89
N PRO A 130 20.00 -25.75 -0.57
CA PRO A 130 20.59 -24.54 0.00
C PRO A 130 22.13 -24.60 -0.03
N LEU A 131 22.74 -23.43 -0.21
CA LEU A 131 24.17 -23.18 -0.05
C LEU A 131 24.44 -22.39 1.23
N ASN A 132 25.70 -22.45 1.71
CA ASN A 132 26.09 -21.73 2.92
C ASN A 132 26.10 -20.21 2.77
N ASP A 133 26.09 -19.70 1.55
CA ASP A 133 26.07 -18.25 1.23
C ASP A 133 24.67 -17.68 1.03
N GLY A 134 23.62 -18.45 1.36
CA GLY A 134 22.21 -18.02 1.23
C GLY A 134 21.63 -18.17 -0.17
N ARG A 135 22.40 -18.68 -1.12
CA ARG A 135 21.89 -19.06 -2.44
C ARG A 135 21.37 -20.50 -2.43
N PHE A 136 20.76 -20.89 -3.55
CA PHE A 136 20.27 -22.24 -3.80
C PHE A 136 20.81 -22.73 -5.16
N TYR A 137 20.80 -24.04 -5.37
CA TYR A 137 20.99 -24.62 -6.70
C TYR A 137 19.95 -25.70 -6.96
N TYR A 138 19.72 -25.97 -8.23
CA TYR A 138 19.01 -27.15 -8.71
C TYR A 138 19.86 -27.85 -9.76
N GLU A 139 19.61 -29.13 -9.99
CA GLU A 139 20.32 -29.91 -11.00
C GLU A 139 19.41 -30.17 -12.20
N GLU A 140 19.91 -29.88 -13.38
CA GLU A 140 19.24 -30.17 -14.64
C GLU A 140 20.27 -30.68 -15.68
N LYS A 141 20.00 -31.84 -16.27
CA LYS A 141 20.88 -32.50 -17.25
C LYS A 141 22.33 -32.70 -16.78
N GLY A 142 22.50 -32.93 -15.47
CA GLY A 142 23.84 -33.13 -14.87
C GLY A 142 24.59 -31.84 -14.54
N GLU A 143 24.00 -30.68 -14.77
CA GLU A 143 24.61 -29.39 -14.46
C GLU A 143 23.91 -28.72 -13.27
N ARG A 144 24.67 -27.94 -12.48
CA ARG A 144 24.14 -27.16 -11.39
C ARG A 144 23.82 -25.73 -11.84
N HIS A 145 22.60 -25.33 -11.57
CA HIS A 145 22.10 -23.98 -11.83
C HIS A 145 21.87 -23.26 -10.52
N TYR A 146 22.49 -22.09 -10.34
CA TYR A 146 22.43 -21.32 -9.11
C TYR A 146 21.34 -20.26 -9.19
N VAL A 147 20.58 -20.12 -8.09
CA VAL A 147 19.51 -19.15 -7.96
C VAL A 147 19.59 -18.45 -6.59
N THR A 148 19.11 -17.23 -6.53
CA THR A 148 19.00 -16.48 -5.28
C THR A 148 17.62 -16.69 -4.65
N GLY A 149 17.53 -16.48 -3.34
CA GLY A 149 16.24 -16.45 -2.64
C GLY A 149 15.30 -15.40 -3.19
N ILE A 150 14.00 -15.66 -3.11
CA ILE A 150 12.94 -14.81 -3.66
C ILE A 150 12.04 -14.33 -2.53
N CYS A 151 11.76 -13.03 -2.52
CA CYS A 151 10.66 -12.45 -1.76
C CYS A 151 9.43 -12.34 -2.65
N GLU A 152 8.34 -12.99 -2.24
CA GLU A 152 7.05 -12.85 -2.90
C GLU A 152 6.35 -11.58 -2.43
N LEU A 153 5.64 -10.89 -3.32
CA LEU A 153 4.73 -9.81 -2.92
C LEU A 153 3.55 -10.41 -2.17
N ALA A 154 3.36 -10.01 -0.93
CA ALA A 154 2.27 -10.45 -0.07
C ALA A 154 1.44 -9.25 0.36
N MET A 155 0.15 -9.28 0.07
CA MET A 155 -0.74 -8.16 0.33
C MET A 155 -2.01 -8.63 1.01
N SER A 156 -2.53 -7.79 1.92
CA SER A 156 -3.82 -8.00 2.57
C SER A 156 -4.58 -6.68 2.67
N GLY A 157 -5.89 -6.77 2.64
CA GLY A 157 -6.76 -5.63 2.84
C GLY A 157 -7.85 -5.93 3.86
N ASN A 158 -8.23 -4.93 4.63
CA ASN A 158 -9.29 -5.01 5.61
C ASN A 158 -10.18 -3.78 5.56
N ILE A 159 -11.48 -4.00 5.70
CA ILE A 159 -12.46 -2.95 5.92
C ILE A 159 -13.10 -3.10 7.29
N SER A 160 -13.15 -2.01 8.03
CA SER A 160 -13.75 -1.92 9.37
C SER A 160 -14.66 -0.71 9.45
N ASP A 161 -15.25 -0.48 10.61
CA ASP A 161 -16.06 0.72 10.86
C ASP A 161 -15.23 2.01 10.78
N ASP A 162 -13.92 1.94 10.95
CA ASP A 162 -13.01 3.10 10.92
C ASP A 162 -12.52 3.44 9.51
N GLY A 163 -12.59 2.50 8.56
CA GLY A 163 -12.12 2.69 7.19
C GLY A 163 -11.53 1.44 6.57
N ILE A 164 -10.63 1.65 5.61
CA ILE A 164 -9.95 0.59 4.87
C ILE A 164 -8.45 0.66 5.16
N THR A 165 -7.85 -0.48 5.46
CA THR A 165 -6.39 -0.63 5.58
C THR A 165 -5.89 -1.59 4.52
N LEU A 166 -4.89 -1.18 3.74
CA LEU A 166 -4.18 -2.04 2.80
C LEU A 166 -2.74 -2.21 3.28
N ASN A 167 -2.30 -3.45 3.36
CA ASN A 167 -0.93 -3.82 3.67
C ASN A 167 -0.28 -4.39 2.40
N ILE A 168 0.83 -3.80 1.98
CA ILE A 168 1.59 -4.19 0.79
C ILE A 168 3.00 -4.52 1.26
N GLY A 169 3.28 -5.79 1.43
CA GLY A 169 4.52 -6.29 2.00
C GLY A 169 5.15 -7.40 1.18
N SER A 170 6.07 -8.10 1.79
CA SER A 170 6.77 -9.23 1.19
C SER A 170 6.80 -10.43 2.11
N GLN A 171 6.90 -11.62 1.51
CA GLN A 171 7.00 -12.90 2.18
C GLN A 171 8.07 -13.75 1.50
N ALA A 172 8.85 -14.49 2.28
CA ALA A 172 9.83 -15.41 1.73
C ALA A 172 9.15 -16.51 0.92
N ASN A 173 9.71 -16.82 -0.26
CA ASN A 173 9.30 -17.99 -1.03
C ASN A 173 9.61 -19.26 -0.23
N GLU A 174 8.68 -20.22 -0.20
CA GLU A 174 8.80 -21.43 0.61
C GLU A 174 9.92 -22.37 0.14
N GLN A 175 10.23 -22.38 -1.15
CA GLN A 175 11.21 -23.30 -1.73
C GLN A 175 12.64 -22.73 -1.75
N ILE A 176 12.73 -21.41 -1.98
CA ILE A 176 14.01 -20.69 -2.03
C ILE A 176 13.90 -19.40 -1.20
N PRO A 177 13.75 -19.54 0.13
CA PRO A 177 13.62 -18.37 1.00
C PRO A 177 14.91 -17.56 1.03
N PRO A 178 14.87 -16.24 0.88
CA PRO A 178 16.01 -15.38 1.15
C PRO A 178 16.25 -15.27 2.65
N ALA A 179 17.39 -14.70 3.05
CA ALA A 179 17.69 -14.47 4.46
C ALA A 179 16.68 -13.52 5.13
N VAL A 180 16.20 -12.54 4.38
CA VAL A 180 15.29 -11.50 4.87
C VAL A 180 14.31 -11.10 3.76
N CYS A 181 13.03 -10.98 4.10
CA CYS A 181 12.01 -10.31 3.30
C CYS A 181 11.35 -9.26 4.17
N ASP A 182 11.80 -8.03 4.05
CA ASP A 182 11.38 -6.95 4.92
C ASP A 182 10.54 -5.90 4.19
N GLY A 183 9.81 -5.18 5.02
CA GLY A 183 9.12 -3.97 4.65
C GLY A 183 7.67 -4.19 4.20
N THR A 184 6.79 -3.47 4.87
CA THR A 184 5.38 -3.38 4.52
C THR A 184 4.98 -1.92 4.41
N THR A 185 4.39 -1.54 3.29
CA THR A 185 3.71 -0.25 3.15
C THR A 185 2.27 -0.42 3.60
N ILE A 186 1.83 0.44 4.50
CA ILE A 186 0.48 0.45 5.05
C ILE A 186 -0.23 1.71 4.57
N LEU A 187 -1.37 1.52 3.91
CA LEU A 187 -2.22 2.59 3.42
C LEU A 187 -3.53 2.58 4.21
N GLU A 188 -3.87 3.70 4.84
CA GLU A 188 -5.10 3.83 5.61
C GLU A 188 -6.02 4.85 4.95
N PHE A 189 -7.23 4.39 4.61
CA PHE A 189 -8.27 5.19 3.97
C PHE A 189 -9.45 5.38 4.90
N GLY A 190 -10.08 6.54 4.78
CA GLY A 190 -11.33 6.83 5.47
C GLY A 190 -12.25 7.70 4.60
N MET A 191 -13.51 7.78 4.99
CA MET A 191 -14.51 8.60 4.31
C MET A 191 -14.58 9.99 4.92
N ILE A 192 -14.45 11.01 4.09
CA ILE A 192 -14.58 12.42 4.48
C ILE A 192 -15.57 13.08 3.52
N ASN A 193 -16.68 13.59 4.05
CA ASN A 193 -17.73 14.24 3.25
C ASN A 193 -18.18 13.38 2.04
N GLY A 194 -18.36 12.06 2.26
CA GLY A 194 -18.79 11.14 1.23
C GLY A 194 -17.73 10.73 0.21
N GLN A 195 -16.49 11.19 0.37
CA GLN A 195 -15.35 10.88 -0.50
C GLN A 195 -14.31 10.02 0.24
N LEU A 196 -13.90 8.92 -0.37
CA LEU A 196 -12.77 8.12 0.13
C LEU A 196 -11.47 8.92 0.00
N LYS A 197 -10.72 9.00 1.09
CA LYS A 197 -9.43 9.67 1.15
C LYS A 197 -8.36 8.74 1.71
N LEU A 198 -7.18 8.75 1.10
CA LEU A 198 -5.98 8.22 1.73
C LEU A 198 -5.59 9.17 2.87
N LEU A 199 -5.66 8.67 4.09
CA LEU A 199 -5.44 9.47 5.30
C LEU A 199 -3.98 9.41 5.77
N ARG A 200 -3.38 8.23 5.67
CA ARG A 200 -2.03 7.98 6.15
C ARG A 200 -1.32 6.93 5.31
N VAL A 201 -0.01 7.11 5.18
CA VAL A 201 0.93 6.12 4.68
C VAL A 201 1.96 5.88 5.77
N SER A 202 2.22 4.63 6.09
CA SER A 202 3.26 4.23 7.04
C SER A 202 4.03 3.03 6.52
N PHE A 203 5.17 2.77 7.14
CA PHE A 203 6.06 1.68 6.76
C PHE A 203 6.42 0.89 8.03
N ALA A 204 6.41 -0.44 7.92
CA ALA A 204 6.83 -1.37 8.95
C ALA A 204 7.88 -2.33 8.39
N GLY A 205 8.91 -2.67 9.19
CA GLY A 205 9.99 -3.59 8.79
C GLY A 205 11.31 -3.23 9.41
#